data_724ff6b4b36e36e4953e05f25d4b724a
#
_entry.id   724ff6b4b36e36e4953e05f25d4b724a
#
_cell.length_a   1.000
_cell.length_b   1.000
_cell.length_c   1.000
_cell.angle_alpha   90.00
_cell.angle_beta   90.00
_cell.angle_gamma   90.00
#
_symmetry.space_group_name_H-M   'P 1'
#
loop_
_entity.id
_entity.type
_entity.pdbx_description
1 polymer ?
#
loop_
_entity_poly.entity_id
_entity_poly.type
_entity_poly.pdbx_seq_one_letter_code
_entity_poly.pdbx_strand_id
1 'polypeptide(L)'
;SLAFLSGGHDEREQTLNQLLTEMDGFGANEGIIIIAATNRPDVLDPALLRPGRFDRQVTVALPDKNAREEILKVHAKNKTLDKKITLEYLAKRTPGFSGADLENLLNEAALLAVRRNKKAITMNEIDEATDRVLMGPAKVTKKYTEKEKKLVAFHEAGHVVLGLKLDGANDVQKVTIIPRGYAGGYTMMTPKEETFNYTKNELLESICGLLGGRVAEEVVFEEVTTGAHDDFKKATKIARSMVTEYGMSKLGPMMLAEPEENTFLGRDYTKSRNVSDKVAHEIDEEMRSIINECYDKTKKIIIENRKLLDLIANTLLEQETITKEQIDYLVEHGYLPQENKENEDTEKLNEENSKDNQNKKSSKKNNKD
;
A
#
# COMPACT_ATOMS: atom_id res chain seq x y z
N SER A 1 7.85 20.80 -43.46
CA SER A 1 8.86 20.73 -42.39
C SER A 1 8.84 19.38 -41.68
N LEU A 2 9.37 18.36 -42.35
CA LEU A 2 9.47 16.97 -41.86
C LEU A 2 10.90 16.61 -41.40
N ALA A 3 11.79 17.58 -41.27
CA ALA A 3 13.21 17.38 -40.99
C ALA A 3 13.59 17.43 -39.49
N PHE A 4 12.66 17.67 -38.57
CA PHE A 4 12.98 17.84 -37.12
C PHE A 4 12.79 16.56 -36.28
N LEU A 5 12.31 15.46 -36.86
CA LEU A 5 12.06 14.20 -36.14
C LEU A 5 13.14 13.14 -36.33
N SER A 6 14.07 13.30 -37.27
CA SER A 6 15.12 12.29 -37.56
C SER A 6 16.40 12.46 -36.71
N GLY A 7 16.73 13.70 -36.29
CA GLY A 7 18.00 13.97 -35.58
C GLY A 7 18.15 13.28 -34.22
N GLY A 8 17.07 13.08 -33.49
CA GLY A 8 17.15 12.46 -32.16
C GLY A 8 17.30 10.94 -32.16
N HIS A 9 16.98 10.28 -33.23
CA HIS A 9 17.21 8.81 -33.41
C HIS A 9 18.65 8.52 -33.75
N ASP A 10 19.22 9.30 -34.65
CA ASP A 10 20.61 9.11 -35.12
C ASP A 10 21.61 9.35 -33.99
N GLU A 11 21.38 10.35 -33.12
CA GLU A 11 22.26 10.64 -31.98
C GLU A 11 22.23 9.52 -30.94
N ARG A 12 21.05 8.93 -30.67
CA ARG A 12 20.90 7.81 -29.74
C ARG A 12 21.59 6.56 -30.26
N GLU A 13 21.42 6.28 -31.54
CA GLU A 13 22.05 5.13 -32.19
C GLU A 13 23.58 5.27 -32.23
N GLN A 14 24.09 6.47 -32.51
CA GLN A 14 25.52 6.74 -32.42
C GLN A 14 26.07 6.56 -31.01
N THR A 15 25.39 7.08 -29.98
CA THR A 15 25.78 6.92 -28.58
C THR A 15 25.78 5.45 -28.17
N LEU A 16 24.77 4.69 -28.57
CA LEU A 16 24.68 3.27 -28.29
C LEU A 16 25.85 2.52 -28.96
N ASN A 17 26.11 2.77 -30.26
CA ASN A 17 27.20 2.13 -30.98
C ASN A 17 28.57 2.46 -30.41
N GLN A 18 28.77 3.68 -29.95
CA GLN A 18 30.00 4.06 -29.26
C GLN A 18 30.15 3.33 -27.91
N LEU A 19 29.08 3.25 -27.12
CA LEU A 19 29.08 2.50 -25.86
C LEU A 19 29.41 1.03 -26.07
N LEU A 20 28.80 0.41 -27.08
CA LEU A 20 29.09 -0.99 -27.48
C LEU A 20 30.54 -1.19 -27.89
N THR A 21 31.09 -0.24 -28.64
CA THR A 21 32.50 -0.30 -29.12
C THR A 21 33.48 -0.17 -27.93
N GLU A 22 33.20 0.76 -26.98
CA GLU A 22 34.03 0.92 -25.79
C GLU A 22 33.96 -0.33 -24.90
N MET A 23 32.76 -0.91 -24.71
CA MET A 23 32.61 -2.14 -23.93
C MET A 23 33.36 -3.32 -24.55
N ASP A 24 33.30 -3.48 -25.86
CA ASP A 24 34.01 -4.52 -26.57
C ASP A 24 35.55 -4.27 -26.61
N GLY A 25 35.97 -3.03 -26.42
CA GLY A 25 37.37 -2.62 -26.34
C GLY A 25 38.06 -2.94 -24.99
N PHE A 26 37.29 -3.18 -23.94
CA PHE A 26 37.86 -3.62 -22.65
C PHE A 26 38.29 -5.09 -22.76
N GLY A 27 39.58 -5.31 -22.93
CA GLY A 27 40.16 -6.67 -23.02
C GLY A 27 39.96 -7.45 -21.71
N ALA A 28 39.87 -8.77 -21.82
CA ALA A 28 39.56 -9.70 -20.72
C ALA A 28 40.56 -9.63 -19.51
N ASN A 29 41.61 -8.82 -19.58
CA ASN A 29 42.68 -8.74 -18.58
C ASN A 29 42.81 -7.38 -17.85
N GLU A 30 41.90 -6.44 -18.08
CA GLU A 30 42.08 -5.08 -17.49
C GLU A 30 41.48 -4.92 -16.09
N GLY A 31 40.78 -5.96 -15.56
CA GLY A 31 40.22 -5.94 -14.22
C GLY A 31 39.08 -4.93 -14.01
N ILE A 32 38.52 -4.43 -15.11
CA ILE A 32 37.37 -3.47 -15.08
C ILE A 32 36.08 -4.25 -15.03
N ILE A 33 35.20 -3.88 -14.09
CA ILE A 33 33.82 -4.39 -14.00
C ILE A 33 32.88 -3.24 -14.30
N ILE A 34 32.08 -3.41 -15.33
CA ILE A 34 31.04 -2.43 -15.69
C ILE A 34 29.71 -2.84 -15.04
N ILE A 35 29.11 -1.93 -14.27
CA ILE A 35 27.83 -2.13 -13.63
C ILE A 35 26.86 -1.05 -14.10
N ALA A 36 25.67 -1.46 -14.53
CA ALA A 36 24.57 -0.57 -14.87
C ALA A 36 23.32 -0.97 -14.09
N ALA A 37 22.45 -0.01 -13.81
CA ALA A 37 21.16 -0.24 -13.17
C ALA A 37 20.06 0.47 -13.96
N THR A 38 18.90 -0.19 -14.08
CA THR A 38 17.72 0.38 -14.72
C THR A 38 16.46 -0.15 -14.07
N ASN A 39 15.42 0.66 -14.05
CA ASN A 39 14.06 0.23 -13.68
C ASN A 39 13.28 -0.29 -14.90
N ARG A 40 13.88 -0.22 -16.10
CA ARG A 40 13.25 -0.62 -17.36
C ARG A 40 14.19 -1.46 -18.21
N PRO A 41 14.34 -2.75 -17.87
CA PRO A 41 15.15 -3.66 -18.70
C PRO A 41 14.55 -3.87 -20.09
N ASP A 42 13.24 -3.69 -20.24
CA ASP A 42 12.47 -3.84 -21.48
C ASP A 42 12.86 -2.84 -22.59
N VAL A 43 13.43 -1.70 -22.22
CA VAL A 43 13.88 -0.66 -23.19
C VAL A 43 15.34 -0.77 -23.59
N LEU A 44 16.09 -1.69 -22.97
CA LEU A 44 17.49 -1.89 -23.32
C LEU A 44 17.62 -2.56 -24.69
N ASP A 45 18.59 -2.10 -25.48
CA ASP A 45 18.92 -2.77 -26.73
C ASP A 45 19.47 -4.19 -26.44
N PRO A 46 18.95 -5.23 -27.08
CA PRO A 46 19.43 -6.61 -26.91
C PRO A 46 20.94 -6.77 -27.11
N ALA A 47 21.56 -5.89 -27.88
CA ALA A 47 23.01 -5.92 -28.13
C ALA A 47 23.81 -5.62 -26.83
N LEU A 48 23.26 -4.86 -25.90
CA LEU A 48 23.88 -4.60 -24.58
C LEU A 48 23.90 -5.85 -23.69
N LEU A 49 22.97 -6.78 -23.89
CA LEU A 49 22.76 -7.95 -23.04
C LEU A 49 23.51 -9.19 -23.55
N ARG A 50 24.32 -9.05 -24.60
CA ARG A 50 25.12 -10.15 -25.17
C ARG A 50 26.32 -10.49 -24.28
N PRO A 51 26.80 -11.77 -24.32
CA PRO A 51 28.02 -12.17 -23.61
C PRO A 51 29.22 -11.25 -23.93
N GLY A 52 29.98 -10.92 -22.88
CA GLY A 52 31.10 -9.97 -22.95
C GLY A 52 30.73 -8.50 -22.68
N ARG A 53 29.43 -8.21 -22.47
CA ARG A 53 28.90 -6.89 -22.11
C ARG A 53 28.15 -7.00 -20.78
N PHE A 54 26.85 -6.65 -20.72
CA PHE A 54 26.00 -6.90 -19.54
C PHE A 54 25.46 -8.33 -19.58
N ASP A 55 26.33 -9.29 -19.41
CA ASP A 55 26.00 -10.72 -19.50
C ASP A 55 25.37 -11.29 -18.22
N ARG A 56 25.45 -10.56 -17.11
CA ARG A 56 24.84 -10.92 -15.83
C ARG A 56 23.76 -9.93 -15.46
N GLN A 57 22.54 -10.43 -15.37
CA GLN A 57 21.38 -9.65 -14.93
C GLN A 57 21.02 -10.09 -13.51
N VAL A 58 20.92 -9.12 -12.61
CA VAL A 58 20.51 -9.33 -11.23
C VAL A 58 19.24 -8.54 -10.97
N THR A 59 18.13 -9.24 -10.78
CA THR A 59 16.88 -8.60 -10.39
C THR A 59 16.90 -8.30 -8.91
N VAL A 60 16.75 -7.02 -8.55
CA VAL A 60 16.60 -6.58 -7.15
C VAL A 60 15.11 -6.61 -6.83
N ALA A 61 14.65 -7.66 -6.18
CA ALA A 61 13.28 -7.80 -5.73
C ALA A 61 12.96 -6.86 -4.55
N LEU A 62 11.67 -6.66 -4.26
CA LEU A 62 11.26 -5.98 -3.04
C LEU A 62 11.77 -6.75 -1.81
N PRO A 63 12.20 -6.02 -0.75
CA PRO A 63 12.77 -6.64 0.43
C PRO A 63 11.71 -7.42 1.24
N ASP A 64 12.08 -8.58 1.75
CA ASP A 64 11.33 -9.32 2.76
C ASP A 64 11.36 -8.60 4.12
N LYS A 65 10.63 -9.12 5.12
CA LYS A 65 10.55 -8.53 6.46
C LYS A 65 11.93 -8.26 7.06
N ASN A 66 12.86 -9.23 6.96
CA ASN A 66 14.19 -9.13 7.58
C ASN A 66 15.05 -8.08 6.86
N ALA A 67 15.01 -8.08 5.53
CA ALA A 67 15.69 -7.08 4.72
C ALA A 67 15.13 -5.66 4.98
N ARG A 68 13.79 -5.51 5.14
CA ARG A 68 13.20 -4.21 5.50
C ARG A 68 13.66 -3.73 6.88
N GLU A 69 13.81 -4.62 7.85
CA GLU A 69 14.35 -4.27 9.17
C GLU A 69 15.78 -3.75 9.05
N GLU A 70 16.65 -4.41 8.28
CA GLU A 70 18.01 -3.96 8.05
C GLU A 70 18.08 -2.60 7.32
N ILE A 71 17.23 -2.40 6.31
CA ILE A 71 17.10 -1.11 5.62
C ILE A 71 16.65 -0.02 6.59
N LEU A 72 15.64 -0.28 7.42
CA LEU A 72 15.19 0.65 8.44
C LEU A 72 16.30 0.99 9.44
N LYS A 73 17.14 0.03 9.85
CA LYS A 73 18.31 0.28 10.71
C LYS A 73 19.28 1.28 10.08
N VAL A 74 19.51 1.18 8.77
CA VAL A 74 20.38 2.12 8.05
C VAL A 74 19.80 3.53 8.08
N HIS A 75 18.52 3.69 7.73
CA HIS A 75 17.88 4.99 7.63
C HIS A 75 17.48 5.62 8.99
N ALA A 76 17.46 4.81 10.06
CA ALA A 76 17.20 5.28 11.42
C ALA A 76 18.42 5.87 12.13
N LYS A 77 19.65 5.63 11.65
CA LYS A 77 20.92 6.02 12.33
C LYS A 77 20.97 7.49 12.75
N ASN A 78 20.43 8.38 11.95
CA ASN A 78 20.45 9.83 12.18
C ASN A 78 19.11 10.37 12.69
N LYS A 79 18.23 9.52 13.22
CA LYS A 79 16.90 9.89 13.67
C LYS A 79 16.68 9.43 15.11
N THR A 80 16.02 10.26 15.90
CA THR A 80 15.68 9.91 17.27
C THR A 80 14.30 9.26 17.29
N LEU A 81 14.24 7.95 17.50
CA LEU A 81 13.01 7.19 17.68
C LEU A 81 12.66 7.10 19.16
N ASP A 82 11.35 7.09 19.48
CA ASP A 82 10.86 6.77 20.82
C ASP A 82 11.27 5.33 21.19
N LYS A 83 11.57 5.09 22.47
CA LYS A 83 12.01 3.79 22.99
C LYS A 83 11.00 2.65 22.78
N LYS A 84 9.73 2.99 22.60
CA LYS A 84 8.64 2.02 22.35
C LYS A 84 8.59 1.53 20.90
N ILE A 85 9.31 2.19 19.98
CA ILE A 85 9.34 1.81 18.57
C ILE A 85 10.45 0.79 18.35
N THR A 86 10.09 -0.39 17.87
CA THR A 86 11.05 -1.39 17.39
C THR A 86 11.04 -1.41 15.86
N LEU A 87 12.23 -1.50 15.25
CA LEU A 87 12.34 -1.55 13.78
C LEU A 87 11.75 -2.83 13.21
N GLU A 88 11.77 -3.92 13.98
CA GLU A 88 11.08 -5.16 13.62
C GLU A 88 9.57 -4.94 13.47
N TYR A 89 8.94 -4.20 14.40
CA TYR A 89 7.53 -3.88 14.33
C TYR A 89 7.21 -3.03 13.09
N LEU A 90 8.06 -2.04 12.76
CA LEU A 90 7.90 -1.26 11.54
C LEU A 90 8.04 -2.11 10.28
N ALA A 91 9.05 -2.99 10.22
CA ALA A 91 9.25 -3.90 9.10
C ALA A 91 8.05 -4.83 8.88
N LYS A 92 7.41 -5.30 9.96
CA LYS A 92 6.20 -6.12 9.89
C LYS A 92 5.00 -5.36 9.32
N ARG A 93 4.91 -4.05 9.57
CA ARG A 93 3.79 -3.19 9.12
C ARG A 93 3.99 -2.57 7.73
N THR A 94 5.13 -2.81 7.09
CA THR A 94 5.48 -2.24 5.78
C THR A 94 5.72 -3.28 4.69
N PRO A 95 4.84 -4.31 4.53
CA PRO A 95 4.99 -5.27 3.46
C PRO A 95 4.88 -4.56 2.10
N GLY A 96 5.71 -4.98 1.14
CA GLY A 96 5.73 -4.40 -0.20
C GLY A 96 6.43 -3.04 -0.34
N PHE A 97 7.00 -2.48 0.76
CA PHE A 97 7.80 -1.25 0.67
C PHE A 97 9.17 -1.54 0.08
N SER A 98 9.59 -0.70 -0.84
CA SER A 98 10.96 -0.64 -1.34
C SER A 98 11.89 0.04 -0.32
N GLY A 99 13.20 -0.03 -0.54
CA GLY A 99 14.17 0.72 0.27
C GLY A 99 13.90 2.23 0.26
N ALA A 100 13.50 2.78 -0.88
CA ALA A 100 13.14 4.19 -1.01
C ALA A 100 11.87 4.56 -0.23
N ASP A 101 10.86 3.68 -0.21
CA ASP A 101 9.64 3.91 0.57
C ASP A 101 9.93 3.90 2.08
N LEU A 102 10.81 3.00 2.55
CA LEU A 102 11.23 2.93 3.94
C LEU A 102 12.05 4.16 4.38
N GLU A 103 12.93 4.65 3.50
CA GLU A 103 13.64 5.91 3.72
C GLU A 103 12.67 7.08 3.81
N ASN A 104 11.75 7.20 2.85
CA ASN A 104 10.74 8.25 2.80
C ASN A 104 9.83 8.22 4.04
N LEU A 105 9.41 7.03 4.47
CA LEU A 105 8.64 6.83 5.69
C LEU A 105 9.32 7.48 6.91
N LEU A 106 10.59 7.15 7.14
CA LEU A 106 11.32 7.68 8.29
C LEU A 106 11.62 9.18 8.16
N ASN A 107 11.82 9.68 6.93
CA ASN A 107 12.02 11.11 6.68
C ASN A 107 10.73 11.90 6.93
N GLU A 108 9.59 11.44 6.41
CA GLU A 108 8.29 12.07 6.68
C GLU A 108 7.94 12.04 8.18
N ALA A 109 8.18 10.92 8.86
CA ALA A 109 7.96 10.82 10.31
C ALA A 109 8.82 11.82 11.10
N ALA A 110 10.08 12.01 10.70
CA ALA A 110 10.97 13.00 11.31
C ALA A 110 10.47 14.43 11.09
N LEU A 111 10.04 14.77 9.86
CA LEU A 111 9.46 16.08 9.54
C LEU A 111 8.18 16.34 10.35
N LEU A 112 7.34 15.33 10.53
CA LEU A 112 6.14 15.43 11.36
C LEU A 112 6.47 15.66 12.82
N ALA A 113 7.47 14.96 13.37
CA ALA A 113 7.92 15.14 14.76
C ALA A 113 8.40 16.57 14.99
N VAL A 114 9.21 17.13 14.07
CA VAL A 114 9.66 18.53 14.13
C VAL A 114 8.50 19.50 14.08
N ARG A 115 7.56 19.33 13.15
CA ARG A 115 6.36 20.19 13.03
C ARG A 115 5.50 20.19 14.29
N ARG A 116 5.48 19.08 15.04
CA ARG A 116 4.73 18.90 16.29
C ARG A 116 5.58 19.24 17.53
N ASN A 117 6.77 19.83 17.34
CA ASN A 117 7.72 20.18 18.40
C ASN A 117 8.10 18.99 19.32
N LYS A 118 8.12 17.77 18.76
CA LYS A 118 8.52 16.57 19.50
C LYS A 118 10.02 16.35 19.41
N LYS A 119 10.62 15.80 20.48
CA LYS A 119 12.06 15.48 20.56
C LYS A 119 12.42 14.14 19.94
N ALA A 120 11.44 13.27 19.74
CA ALA A 120 11.59 11.95 19.15
C ALA A 120 10.38 11.64 18.25
N ILE A 121 10.60 10.77 17.27
CA ILE A 121 9.55 10.21 16.42
C ILE A 121 8.77 9.20 17.26
N THR A 122 7.45 9.39 17.41
CA THR A 122 6.56 8.44 18.07
C THR A 122 5.76 7.62 17.06
N MET A 123 5.01 6.62 17.52
CA MET A 123 4.15 5.82 16.63
C MET A 123 3.14 6.68 15.86
N ASN A 124 2.62 7.75 16.47
CA ASN A 124 1.69 8.66 15.80
C ASN A 124 2.30 9.34 14.55
N GLU A 125 3.61 9.68 14.58
CA GLU A 125 4.30 10.22 13.44
C GLU A 125 4.59 9.14 12.39
N ILE A 126 4.92 7.93 12.82
CA ILE A 126 5.10 6.77 11.93
C ILE A 126 3.79 6.44 11.20
N ASP A 127 2.68 6.38 11.93
CA ASP A 127 1.37 6.05 11.34
C ASP A 127 0.94 7.09 10.31
N GLU A 128 1.08 8.39 10.65
CA GLU A 128 0.78 9.47 9.70
C GLU A 128 1.74 9.47 8.50
N ALA A 129 3.02 9.18 8.71
CA ALA A 129 4.00 9.07 7.64
C ALA A 129 3.71 7.88 6.71
N THR A 130 3.33 6.72 7.30
CA THR A 130 2.91 5.54 6.52
C THR A 130 1.71 5.87 5.63
N ASP A 131 0.72 6.55 6.20
CA ASP A 131 -0.47 7.01 5.46
C ASP A 131 -0.08 7.93 4.29
N ARG A 132 0.87 8.84 4.50
CA ARG A 132 1.33 9.76 3.45
C ARG A 132 2.08 9.05 2.33
N VAL A 133 2.91 8.09 2.67
CA VAL A 133 3.66 7.30 1.67
C VAL A 133 2.70 6.47 0.83
N LEU A 134 1.70 5.82 1.46
CA LEU A 134 0.75 4.94 0.77
C LEU A 134 -0.31 5.71 -0.02
N MET A 135 -0.93 6.72 0.59
CA MET A 135 -2.16 7.36 0.11
C MET A 135 -2.01 8.85 -0.16
N GLY A 136 -0.86 9.45 0.19
CA GLY A 136 -0.65 10.88 0.14
C GLY A 136 -1.18 11.63 1.37
N PRO A 137 -1.04 12.97 1.39
CA PRO A 137 -1.45 13.80 2.52
C PRO A 137 -2.96 13.80 2.71
N ALA A 138 -3.40 13.95 3.97
CA ALA A 138 -4.81 14.11 4.31
C ALA A 138 -5.39 15.37 3.64
N LYS A 139 -6.62 15.27 3.12
CA LYS A 139 -7.35 16.40 2.52
C LYS A 139 -8.10 17.16 3.61
N VAL A 140 -7.45 18.11 4.23
CA VAL A 140 -8.03 18.93 5.33
C VAL A 140 -9.20 19.81 4.86
N THR A 141 -9.23 20.18 3.59
CA THR A 141 -10.25 21.10 3.03
C THR A 141 -11.51 20.41 2.53
N LYS A 142 -11.47 19.09 2.27
CA LYS A 142 -12.64 18.35 1.81
C LYS A 142 -13.44 17.87 3.03
N LYS A 143 -14.57 18.54 3.29
CA LYS A 143 -15.52 18.09 4.31
C LYS A 143 -16.56 17.19 3.65
N TYR A 144 -16.81 16.03 4.25
CA TYR A 144 -17.91 15.18 3.89
C TYR A 144 -19.24 15.76 4.37
N THR A 145 -20.29 15.51 3.61
CA THR A 145 -21.65 15.57 4.16
C THR A 145 -21.82 14.41 5.15
N GLU A 146 -22.73 14.53 6.10
CA GLU A 146 -23.04 13.46 7.05
C GLU A 146 -23.46 12.16 6.34
N LYS A 147 -24.16 12.26 5.21
CA LYS A 147 -24.50 11.11 4.39
C LYS A 147 -23.26 10.43 3.79
N GLU A 148 -22.36 11.19 3.21
CA GLU A 148 -21.11 10.65 2.65
C GLU A 148 -20.21 10.05 3.73
N LYS A 149 -20.08 10.71 4.89
CA LYS A 149 -19.29 10.22 6.02
C LYS A 149 -19.80 8.85 6.47
N LYS A 150 -21.13 8.70 6.55
CA LYS A 150 -21.77 7.44 6.93
C LYS A 150 -21.55 6.35 5.88
N LEU A 151 -21.69 6.66 4.59
CA LEU A 151 -21.43 5.72 3.51
C LEU A 151 -19.98 5.20 3.55
N VAL A 152 -19.00 6.09 3.69
CA VAL A 152 -17.59 5.70 3.79
C VAL A 152 -17.34 4.85 5.04
N ALA A 153 -17.92 5.20 6.19
CA ALA A 153 -17.73 4.43 7.42
C ALA A 153 -18.24 2.99 7.29
N PHE A 154 -19.38 2.78 6.68
CA PHE A 154 -19.92 1.43 6.45
C PHE A 154 -19.16 0.68 5.36
N HIS A 155 -18.68 1.36 4.33
CA HIS A 155 -17.82 0.78 3.31
C HIS A 155 -16.54 0.21 3.93
N GLU A 156 -15.79 1.04 4.67
CA GLU A 156 -14.56 0.61 5.35
C GLU A 156 -14.83 -0.46 6.41
N ALA A 157 -15.93 -0.34 7.17
CA ALA A 157 -16.32 -1.38 8.13
C ALA A 157 -16.61 -2.73 7.44
N GLY A 158 -17.13 -2.71 6.21
CA GLY A 158 -17.32 -3.91 5.40
C GLY A 158 -16.01 -4.66 5.14
N HIS A 159 -14.95 -3.95 4.76
CA HIS A 159 -13.61 -4.53 4.60
C HIS A 159 -13.07 -5.11 5.91
N VAL A 160 -13.26 -4.41 7.03
CA VAL A 160 -12.83 -4.88 8.35
C VAL A 160 -13.54 -6.18 8.74
N VAL A 161 -14.87 -6.25 8.57
CA VAL A 161 -15.64 -7.47 8.90
C VAL A 161 -15.13 -8.67 8.11
N LEU A 162 -14.86 -8.52 6.81
CA LEU A 162 -14.32 -9.61 5.99
C LEU A 162 -12.91 -10.00 6.44
N GLY A 163 -12.05 -9.04 6.74
CA GLY A 163 -10.71 -9.29 7.27
C GLY A 163 -10.70 -10.07 8.59
N LEU A 164 -11.72 -9.85 9.45
CA LEU A 164 -11.87 -10.55 10.72
C LEU A 164 -12.50 -11.94 10.60
N LYS A 165 -13.28 -12.20 9.55
CA LYS A 165 -14.09 -13.43 9.41
C LYS A 165 -13.54 -14.44 8.41
N LEU A 166 -12.58 -14.07 7.61
CA LEU A 166 -11.95 -14.96 6.64
C LEU A 166 -10.53 -15.32 7.08
N ASP A 167 -10.23 -16.61 7.13
CA ASP A 167 -8.93 -17.11 7.63
C ASP A 167 -7.77 -16.77 6.70
N GLY A 168 -7.99 -16.80 5.39
CA GLY A 168 -7.01 -16.42 4.36
C GLY A 168 -7.01 -14.92 4.03
N ALA A 169 -7.84 -14.11 4.69
CA ALA A 169 -7.80 -12.66 4.51
C ALA A 169 -6.61 -12.04 5.24
N ASN A 170 -6.18 -10.90 4.72
CA ASN A 170 -5.13 -10.09 5.34
C ASN A 170 -5.59 -9.54 6.71
N ASP A 171 -4.64 -9.39 7.63
CA ASP A 171 -4.86 -8.76 8.94
C ASP A 171 -5.14 -7.27 8.79
N VAL A 172 -6.23 -6.80 9.42
CA VAL A 172 -6.54 -5.37 9.49
C VAL A 172 -5.62 -4.70 10.50
N GLN A 173 -4.83 -3.74 10.04
CA GLN A 173 -3.91 -2.98 10.89
C GLN A 173 -4.49 -1.65 11.34
N LYS A 174 -5.30 -1.05 10.48
CA LYS A 174 -5.89 0.27 10.71
C LYS A 174 -7.03 0.49 9.72
N VAL A 175 -8.04 1.20 10.15
CA VAL A 175 -9.13 1.67 9.30
C VAL A 175 -9.38 3.15 9.57
N THR A 176 -9.61 3.94 8.53
CA THR A 176 -9.85 5.38 8.65
C THR A 176 -10.82 5.87 7.59
N ILE A 177 -11.63 6.84 7.99
CA ILE A 177 -12.55 7.57 7.09
C ILE A 177 -12.04 8.99 6.77
N ILE A 178 -10.80 9.30 7.14
CA ILE A 178 -10.16 10.57 6.79
C ILE A 178 -9.74 10.50 5.32
N PRO A 179 -10.23 11.43 4.46
CA PRO A 179 -9.94 11.38 3.03
C PRO A 179 -8.48 11.71 2.73
N ARG A 180 -7.86 10.88 1.86
CA ARG A 180 -6.48 11.06 1.38
C ARG A 180 -6.39 10.81 -0.12
N GLY A 181 -5.57 11.55 -0.82
CA GLY A 181 -5.42 11.38 -2.27
C GLY A 181 -6.77 11.36 -2.99
N TYR A 182 -7.11 10.26 -3.63
CA TYR A 182 -8.41 10.05 -4.29
C TYR A 182 -9.38 9.20 -3.45
N ALA A 183 -8.90 8.60 -2.34
CA ALA A 183 -9.70 7.76 -1.47
C ALA A 183 -10.52 8.57 -0.47
N GLY A 184 -11.73 8.12 -0.22
CA GLY A 184 -12.62 8.66 0.80
C GLY A 184 -12.23 8.23 2.21
N GLY A 185 -11.88 6.97 2.35
CA GLY A 185 -11.29 6.32 3.52
C GLY A 185 -10.34 5.26 3.03
N TYR A 186 -9.77 4.48 3.91
CA TYR A 186 -9.06 3.27 3.55
C TYR A 186 -8.89 2.33 4.74
N THR A 187 -8.84 1.04 4.42
CA THR A 187 -8.51 -0.01 5.36
C THR A 187 -7.13 -0.55 5.05
N MET A 188 -6.18 -0.36 5.98
CA MET A 188 -4.82 -0.87 5.87
C MET A 188 -4.82 -2.33 6.28
N MET A 189 -4.50 -3.20 5.34
CA MET A 189 -4.37 -4.63 5.56
C MET A 189 -2.95 -5.09 5.28
N THR A 190 -2.44 -6.02 6.09
CA THR A 190 -1.15 -6.67 5.88
C THR A 190 -1.32 -8.17 5.82
N PRO A 191 -0.54 -8.91 5.01
CA PRO A 191 -0.56 -10.35 5.03
C PRO A 191 -0.22 -10.87 6.45
N LYS A 192 -0.89 -11.93 6.88
CA LYS A 192 -0.55 -12.62 8.14
C LYS A 192 0.86 -13.18 8.10
N GLU A 193 1.23 -13.73 6.95
CA GLU A 193 2.56 -14.25 6.64
C GLU A 193 2.97 -13.81 5.23
N GLU A 194 4.25 -13.50 5.03
CA GLU A 194 4.79 -13.21 3.71
C GLU A 194 5.14 -14.53 3.02
N THR A 195 4.20 -15.05 2.22
CA THR A 195 4.36 -16.29 1.47
C THR A 195 4.68 -16.02 0.01
N PHE A 196 5.41 -16.95 -0.63
CA PHE A 196 5.70 -16.86 -2.08
C PHE A 196 4.54 -17.33 -2.95
N ASN A 197 3.67 -18.20 -2.41
CA ASN A 197 2.57 -18.79 -3.15
C ASN A 197 1.25 -18.58 -2.42
N TYR A 198 0.22 -18.31 -3.19
CA TYR A 198 -1.16 -18.22 -2.68
C TYR A 198 -1.95 -19.44 -3.13
N THR A 199 -2.75 -19.98 -2.25
CA THR A 199 -3.73 -21.01 -2.58
C THR A 199 -4.94 -20.41 -3.30
N LYS A 200 -5.70 -21.25 -4.01
CA LYS A 200 -6.96 -20.83 -4.64
C LYS A 200 -7.91 -20.22 -3.62
N ASN A 201 -8.00 -20.80 -2.41
CA ASN A 201 -8.90 -20.31 -1.37
C ASN A 201 -8.49 -18.91 -0.86
N GLU A 202 -7.20 -18.67 -0.63
CA GLU A 202 -6.69 -17.36 -0.22
C GLU A 202 -6.96 -16.27 -1.26
N LEU A 203 -6.84 -16.60 -2.56
CA LEU A 203 -7.20 -15.67 -3.64
C LEU A 203 -8.69 -15.37 -3.67
N LEU A 204 -9.55 -16.37 -3.50
CA LEU A 204 -11.00 -16.17 -3.40
C LEU A 204 -11.38 -15.33 -2.17
N GLU A 205 -10.75 -15.55 -1.02
CA GLU A 205 -10.98 -14.77 0.18
C GLU A 205 -10.45 -13.35 0.06
N SER A 206 -9.36 -13.14 -0.66
CA SER A 206 -8.89 -11.79 -1.04
C SER A 206 -9.92 -11.05 -1.89
N ILE A 207 -10.54 -11.72 -2.86
CA ILE A 207 -11.64 -11.13 -3.66
C ILE A 207 -12.83 -10.80 -2.75
N CYS A 208 -13.24 -11.69 -1.84
CA CYS A 208 -14.31 -11.42 -0.89
C CYS A 208 -13.99 -10.18 -0.04
N GLY A 209 -12.77 -10.06 0.48
CA GLY A 209 -12.32 -8.90 1.25
C GLY A 209 -12.44 -7.58 0.48
N LEU A 210 -12.06 -7.58 -0.81
CA LEU A 210 -12.20 -6.42 -1.69
C LEU A 210 -13.67 -6.06 -1.98
N LEU A 211 -14.55 -7.04 -2.04
CA LEU A 211 -15.98 -6.79 -2.26
C LEU A 211 -16.72 -6.30 -1.01
N GLY A 212 -16.11 -6.40 0.18
CA GLY A 212 -16.71 -6.09 1.47
C GLY A 212 -17.33 -4.71 1.57
N GLY A 213 -16.65 -3.67 1.10
CA GLY A 213 -17.15 -2.30 1.13
C GLY A 213 -18.42 -2.12 0.30
N ARG A 214 -18.41 -2.59 -0.95
CA ARG A 214 -19.59 -2.53 -1.84
C ARG A 214 -20.79 -3.27 -1.27
N VAL A 215 -20.57 -4.47 -0.75
CA VAL A 215 -21.63 -5.29 -0.18
C VAL A 215 -22.21 -4.66 1.09
N ALA A 216 -21.36 -4.04 1.91
CA ALA A 216 -21.83 -3.30 3.08
C ALA A 216 -22.73 -2.12 2.70
N GLU A 217 -22.35 -1.33 1.67
CA GLU A 217 -23.21 -0.26 1.14
C GLU A 217 -24.59 -0.81 0.73
N GLU A 218 -24.62 -1.87 -0.08
CA GLU A 218 -25.86 -2.47 -0.57
C GLU A 218 -26.77 -2.98 0.57
N VAL A 219 -26.19 -3.72 1.53
CA VAL A 219 -26.94 -4.31 2.65
C VAL A 219 -27.48 -3.26 3.61
N VAL A 220 -26.78 -2.14 3.77
CA VAL A 220 -27.14 -1.12 4.76
C VAL A 220 -28.03 -0.03 4.20
N PHE A 221 -27.76 0.42 2.97
CA PHE A 221 -28.39 1.59 2.38
C PHE A 221 -29.30 1.26 1.20
N GLU A 222 -29.31 0.01 0.73
CA GLU A 222 -29.99 -0.40 -0.52
C GLU A 222 -29.55 0.44 -1.74
N GLU A 223 -28.40 1.08 -1.63
CA GLU A 223 -27.74 1.92 -2.64
C GLU A 223 -26.30 1.46 -2.83
N VAL A 224 -25.70 1.86 -3.96
CA VAL A 224 -24.29 1.57 -4.28
C VAL A 224 -23.63 2.83 -4.83
N THR A 225 -22.35 3.03 -4.47
CA THR A 225 -21.61 4.21 -4.88
C THR A 225 -20.44 3.89 -5.81
N THR A 226 -19.81 4.91 -6.36
CA THR A 226 -18.59 4.77 -7.16
C THR A 226 -17.34 4.51 -6.30
N GLY A 227 -17.45 4.51 -4.96
CA GLY A 227 -16.34 4.36 -4.03
C GLY A 227 -15.56 3.06 -4.20
N ALA A 228 -16.26 1.96 -4.53
CA ALA A 228 -15.66 0.63 -4.74
C ALA A 228 -14.90 0.45 -6.08
N HIS A 229 -14.60 1.53 -6.83
CA HIS A 229 -13.96 1.40 -8.15
C HIS A 229 -12.62 0.66 -8.10
N ASP A 230 -11.75 1.04 -7.18
CA ASP A 230 -10.42 0.43 -7.05
C ASP A 230 -10.50 -1.01 -6.53
N ASP A 231 -11.47 -1.31 -5.69
CA ASP A 231 -11.70 -2.67 -5.17
C ASP A 231 -12.15 -3.60 -6.29
N PHE A 232 -13.07 -3.17 -7.12
CA PHE A 232 -13.47 -3.94 -8.31
C PHE A 232 -12.31 -4.13 -9.29
N LYS A 233 -11.49 -3.12 -9.50
CA LYS A 233 -10.30 -3.23 -10.36
C LYS A 233 -9.35 -4.31 -9.85
N LYS A 234 -9.05 -4.31 -8.54
CA LYS A 234 -8.19 -5.30 -7.90
C LYS A 234 -8.82 -6.70 -7.92
N ALA A 235 -10.10 -6.83 -7.54
CA ALA A 235 -10.83 -8.10 -7.54
C ALA A 235 -10.87 -8.71 -8.93
N THR A 236 -11.20 -7.93 -9.97
CA THR A 236 -11.21 -8.37 -11.35
C THR A 236 -9.83 -8.81 -11.83
N LYS A 237 -8.76 -8.10 -11.42
CA LYS A 237 -7.39 -8.49 -11.75
C LYS A 237 -7.03 -9.84 -11.15
N ILE A 238 -7.35 -10.08 -9.88
CA ILE A 238 -7.10 -11.37 -9.21
C ILE A 238 -7.89 -12.49 -9.92
N ALA A 239 -9.19 -12.30 -10.15
CA ALA A 239 -10.01 -13.28 -10.84
C ALA A 239 -9.47 -13.60 -12.25
N ARG A 240 -8.98 -12.57 -12.98
CA ARG A 240 -8.35 -12.75 -14.28
C ARG A 240 -7.09 -13.62 -14.19
N SER A 241 -6.17 -13.30 -13.29
CA SER A 241 -4.95 -14.10 -13.11
C SER A 241 -5.26 -15.53 -12.68
N MET A 242 -6.27 -15.76 -11.83
CA MET A 242 -6.73 -17.11 -11.46
C MET A 242 -7.15 -17.93 -12.69
N VAL A 243 -7.86 -17.30 -13.64
CA VAL A 243 -8.36 -17.97 -14.85
C VAL A 243 -7.27 -18.13 -15.90
N THR A 244 -6.48 -17.06 -16.15
CA THR A 244 -5.61 -17.01 -17.34
C THR A 244 -4.16 -17.42 -17.07
N GLU A 245 -3.67 -17.23 -15.84
CA GLU A 245 -2.25 -17.45 -15.50
C GLU A 245 -2.06 -18.67 -14.61
N TYR A 246 -2.91 -18.83 -13.57
CA TYR A 246 -2.69 -19.85 -12.54
C TYR A 246 -3.44 -21.17 -12.77
N GLY A 247 -4.31 -21.23 -13.80
CA GLY A 247 -5.09 -22.45 -14.07
C GLY A 247 -6.01 -22.85 -12.91
N MET A 248 -6.51 -21.88 -12.12
CA MET A 248 -7.33 -22.10 -10.93
C MET A 248 -8.84 -21.98 -11.19
N SER A 249 -9.25 -22.14 -12.44
CA SER A 249 -10.65 -22.07 -12.88
C SER A 249 -11.18 -23.42 -13.37
N LYS A 250 -12.45 -23.46 -13.78
CA LYS A 250 -13.06 -24.63 -14.40
C LYS A 250 -12.53 -24.92 -15.81
N LEU A 251 -11.83 -23.97 -16.42
CA LEU A 251 -11.20 -24.14 -17.74
C LEU A 251 -9.98 -25.08 -17.71
N GLY A 252 -9.51 -25.45 -16.52
CA GLY A 252 -8.45 -26.42 -16.33
C GLY A 252 -7.08 -25.80 -16.04
N PRO A 253 -6.07 -26.64 -15.80
CA PRO A 253 -4.73 -26.22 -15.39
C PRO A 253 -3.89 -25.84 -16.62
N MET A 254 -4.23 -24.76 -17.28
CA MET A 254 -3.48 -24.25 -18.43
C MET A 254 -3.34 -22.73 -18.35
N MET A 255 -2.30 -22.22 -18.94
CA MET A 255 -2.07 -20.79 -19.13
C MET A 255 -2.76 -20.33 -20.41
N LEU A 256 -3.78 -19.48 -20.28
CA LEU A 256 -4.65 -19.03 -21.38
C LEU A 256 -4.24 -17.68 -21.96
N ALA A 257 -3.50 -16.88 -21.20
CA ALA A 257 -2.93 -15.62 -21.66
C ALA A 257 -1.60 -15.37 -20.96
N GLU A 258 -0.66 -14.77 -21.66
CA GLU A 258 0.57 -14.30 -21.05
C GLU A 258 0.25 -13.14 -20.07
N PRO A 259 1.00 -13.03 -18.95
CA PRO A 259 0.87 -11.90 -18.04
C PRO A 259 0.97 -10.58 -18.82
N GLU A 260 0.16 -9.61 -18.48
CA GLU A 260 0.34 -8.26 -19.01
C GLU A 260 1.67 -7.72 -18.48
N GLU A 261 2.76 -7.99 -19.20
CA GLU A 261 3.98 -7.21 -18.99
C GLU A 261 3.64 -5.75 -19.19
N ASN A 262 4.07 -4.90 -18.25
CA ASN A 262 3.81 -3.47 -18.24
C ASN A 262 4.28 -2.85 -19.57
N THR A 263 3.43 -2.86 -20.57
CA THR A 263 3.65 -2.15 -21.85
C THR A 263 3.50 -0.67 -21.57
N PHE A 264 4.60 -0.04 -21.16
CA PHE A 264 4.69 1.40 -21.10
C PHE A 264 4.82 1.94 -22.53
N LEU A 265 3.78 2.68 -22.95
CA LEU A 265 3.70 3.62 -24.07
C LEU A 265 4.84 3.50 -25.14
N GLY A 266 4.57 2.86 -26.25
CA GLY A 266 5.35 3.12 -27.46
C GLY A 266 5.49 2.01 -28.48
N ARG A 267 5.15 0.77 -28.22
CA ARG A 267 5.12 -0.32 -29.23
C ARG A 267 3.92 -1.22 -28.98
N ASP A 268 3.13 -1.30 -30.01
CA ASP A 268 2.10 -2.25 -30.41
C ASP A 268 0.65 -1.81 -30.24
N TYR A 269 0.19 -1.19 -31.33
CA TYR A 269 -1.23 -1.11 -31.69
C TYR A 269 -1.80 -2.46 -32.20
N THR A 270 -1.02 -3.54 -32.15
CA THR A 270 -1.43 -4.89 -32.56
C THR A 270 -1.14 -5.92 -31.49
N LYS A 271 -1.78 -5.80 -30.31
CA LYS A 271 -1.94 -6.96 -29.44
C LYS A 271 -2.92 -7.91 -30.14
N SER A 272 -2.38 -8.86 -30.90
CA SER A 272 -3.18 -10.01 -31.30
C SER A 272 -3.63 -10.72 -30.03
N ARG A 273 -4.94 -10.87 -29.81
CA ARG A 273 -5.45 -11.78 -28.80
C ARG A 273 -4.90 -13.16 -29.12
N ASN A 274 -4.02 -13.68 -28.27
CA ASN A 274 -3.44 -15.02 -28.43
C ASN A 274 -4.45 -16.15 -28.20
N VAL A 275 -5.72 -15.82 -27.97
CA VAL A 275 -6.82 -16.75 -27.74
C VAL A 275 -7.95 -16.52 -28.74
N SER A 276 -8.65 -17.59 -29.13
CA SER A 276 -9.83 -17.49 -29.97
C SER A 276 -10.98 -16.74 -29.27
N ASP A 277 -11.90 -16.15 -30.03
CA ASP A 277 -13.06 -15.44 -29.46
C ASP A 277 -13.90 -16.34 -28.55
N LYS A 278 -13.98 -17.65 -28.84
CA LYS A 278 -14.65 -18.61 -27.97
C LYS A 278 -13.96 -18.72 -26.61
N VAL A 279 -12.64 -18.89 -26.59
CA VAL A 279 -11.86 -18.99 -25.33
C VAL A 279 -11.92 -17.67 -24.57
N ALA A 280 -11.88 -16.52 -25.25
CA ALA A 280 -12.04 -15.22 -24.61
C ALA A 280 -13.40 -15.10 -23.90
N HIS A 281 -14.46 -15.59 -24.54
CA HIS A 281 -15.80 -15.62 -23.93
C HIS A 281 -15.86 -16.55 -22.70
N GLU A 282 -15.27 -17.73 -22.77
CA GLU A 282 -15.18 -18.67 -21.65
C GLU A 282 -14.38 -18.08 -20.48
N ILE A 283 -13.30 -17.32 -20.73
CA ILE A 283 -12.55 -16.57 -19.71
C ILE A 283 -13.45 -15.55 -19.02
N ASP A 284 -14.20 -14.76 -19.80
CA ASP A 284 -15.09 -13.72 -19.26
C ASP A 284 -16.23 -14.34 -18.42
N GLU A 285 -16.78 -15.49 -18.84
CA GLU A 285 -17.80 -16.22 -18.05
C GLU A 285 -17.23 -16.76 -16.74
N GLU A 286 -16.04 -17.36 -16.74
CA GLU A 286 -15.40 -17.87 -15.52
C GLU A 286 -15.04 -16.75 -14.56
N MET A 287 -14.50 -15.63 -15.05
CA MET A 287 -14.22 -14.46 -14.21
C MET A 287 -15.49 -13.96 -13.55
N ARG A 288 -16.59 -13.86 -14.30
CA ARG A 288 -17.90 -13.43 -13.76
C ARG A 288 -18.42 -14.43 -12.73
N SER A 289 -18.28 -15.73 -12.96
CA SER A 289 -18.66 -16.78 -12.02
C SER A 289 -17.90 -16.62 -10.70
N ILE A 290 -16.58 -16.48 -10.74
CA ILE A 290 -15.72 -16.29 -9.56
C ILE A 290 -16.14 -15.04 -8.76
N ILE A 291 -16.33 -13.91 -9.44
CA ILE A 291 -16.72 -12.66 -8.78
C ILE A 291 -18.11 -12.81 -8.13
N ASN A 292 -19.07 -13.40 -8.81
CA ASN A 292 -20.42 -13.59 -8.28
C ASN A 292 -20.44 -14.54 -7.08
N GLU A 293 -19.73 -15.67 -7.15
CA GLU A 293 -19.59 -16.61 -6.03
C GLU A 293 -18.97 -15.92 -4.80
N CYS A 294 -17.92 -15.12 -5.00
CA CYS A 294 -17.32 -14.32 -3.94
C CYS A 294 -18.27 -13.24 -3.40
N TYR A 295 -19.05 -12.61 -4.28
CA TYR A 295 -20.03 -11.59 -3.89
C TYR A 295 -21.12 -12.17 -3.00
N ASP A 296 -21.70 -13.33 -3.38
CA ASP A 296 -22.72 -14.03 -2.59
C ASP A 296 -22.18 -14.50 -1.24
N LYS A 297 -20.94 -15.05 -1.20
CA LYS A 297 -20.25 -15.40 0.04
C LYS A 297 -20.06 -14.17 0.94
N THR A 298 -19.61 -13.07 0.37
CA THR A 298 -19.41 -11.79 1.08
C THR A 298 -20.71 -11.28 1.66
N LYS A 299 -21.80 -11.28 0.87
CA LYS A 299 -23.13 -10.83 1.29
C LYS A 299 -23.66 -11.64 2.46
N LYS A 300 -23.48 -12.95 2.43
CA LYS A 300 -23.85 -13.83 3.54
C LYS A 300 -23.08 -13.47 4.81
N ILE A 301 -21.75 -13.31 4.72
CA ILE A 301 -20.91 -12.95 5.87
C ILE A 301 -21.32 -11.59 6.47
N ILE A 302 -21.55 -10.58 5.64
CA ILE A 302 -21.96 -9.24 6.09
C ILE A 302 -23.32 -9.29 6.79
N ILE A 303 -24.31 -10.00 6.25
CA ILE A 303 -25.63 -10.14 6.86
C ILE A 303 -25.54 -10.86 8.21
N GLU A 304 -24.81 -11.98 8.28
CA GLU A 304 -24.62 -12.75 9.51
C GLU A 304 -23.87 -11.96 10.60
N ASN A 305 -23.03 -11.01 10.21
CA ASN A 305 -22.24 -10.19 11.11
C ASN A 305 -22.69 -8.72 11.15
N ARG A 306 -23.98 -8.45 10.87
CA ARG A 306 -24.53 -7.09 10.82
C ARG A 306 -24.26 -6.27 12.07
N LYS A 307 -24.36 -6.85 13.25
CA LYS A 307 -24.09 -6.16 14.52
C LYS A 307 -22.63 -5.71 14.64
N LEU A 308 -21.70 -6.52 14.16
CA LEU A 308 -20.29 -6.18 14.14
C LEU A 308 -20.00 -5.05 13.12
N LEU A 309 -20.62 -5.12 11.95
CA LEU A 309 -20.55 -4.06 10.94
C LEU A 309 -21.03 -2.72 11.52
N ASP A 310 -22.22 -2.71 12.13
CA ASP A 310 -22.79 -1.50 12.73
C ASP A 310 -21.90 -0.96 13.86
N LEU A 311 -21.33 -1.82 14.69
CA LEU A 311 -20.43 -1.45 15.78
C LEU A 311 -19.16 -0.76 15.25
N ILE A 312 -18.48 -1.36 14.27
CA ILE A 312 -17.26 -0.80 13.67
C ILE A 312 -17.56 0.53 12.96
N ALA A 313 -18.63 0.57 12.15
CA ALA A 313 -19.01 1.77 11.42
C ALA A 313 -19.34 2.94 12.34
N ASN A 314 -20.12 2.70 13.41
CA ASN A 314 -20.44 3.76 14.39
C ASN A 314 -19.19 4.24 15.13
N THR A 315 -18.30 3.35 15.52
CA THR A 315 -17.03 3.72 16.14
C THR A 315 -16.17 4.57 15.18
N LEU A 316 -16.15 4.24 13.87
CA LEU A 316 -15.47 5.06 12.86
C LEU A 316 -16.09 6.45 12.71
N LEU A 317 -17.41 6.58 12.84
CA LEU A 317 -18.07 7.89 12.81
C LEU A 317 -17.65 8.78 13.99
N GLU A 318 -17.35 8.20 15.14
CA GLU A 318 -16.93 8.90 16.34
C GLU A 318 -15.43 9.19 16.37
N GLN A 319 -14.60 8.17 16.07
CA GLN A 319 -13.13 8.22 16.20
C GLN A 319 -12.39 8.60 14.91
N GLU A 320 -13.08 8.52 13.76
CA GLU A 320 -12.54 8.71 12.39
C GLU A 320 -11.41 7.75 12.00
N THR A 321 -10.70 7.16 12.95
CA THR A 321 -9.62 6.19 12.74
C THR A 321 -9.59 5.20 13.89
N ILE A 322 -9.46 3.92 13.58
CA ILE A 322 -9.38 2.82 14.55
C ILE A 322 -8.16 1.96 14.22
N THR A 323 -7.31 1.69 15.21
CA THR A 323 -6.12 0.82 15.08
C THR A 323 -6.48 -0.65 15.28
N LYS A 324 -5.54 -1.55 14.97
CA LYS A 324 -5.71 -2.99 15.18
C LYS A 324 -6.06 -3.31 16.63
N GLU A 325 -5.33 -2.75 17.59
CA GLU A 325 -5.53 -3.00 19.00
C GLU A 325 -6.93 -2.55 19.47
N GLN A 326 -7.41 -1.43 18.92
CA GLN A 326 -8.76 -0.94 19.17
C GLN A 326 -9.83 -1.83 18.51
N ILE A 327 -9.56 -2.33 17.30
CA ILE A 327 -10.47 -3.27 16.61
C ILE A 327 -10.58 -4.57 17.41
N ASP A 328 -9.45 -5.15 17.82
CA ASP A 328 -9.42 -6.39 18.60
C ASP A 328 -10.19 -6.21 19.93
N TYR A 329 -9.95 -5.10 20.63
CA TYR A 329 -10.68 -4.76 21.87
C TYR A 329 -12.19 -4.59 21.62
N LEU A 330 -12.56 -3.90 20.54
CA LEU A 330 -13.94 -3.66 20.16
C LEU A 330 -14.70 -4.96 19.85
N VAL A 331 -14.03 -5.90 19.19
CA VAL A 331 -14.59 -7.23 18.87
C VAL A 331 -14.82 -8.05 20.14
N GLU A 332 -13.89 -7.98 21.10
CA GLU A 332 -13.96 -8.73 22.35
C GLU A 332 -14.99 -8.15 23.34
N HIS A 333 -15.06 -6.82 23.49
CA HIS A 333 -15.81 -6.17 24.54
C HIS A 333 -17.09 -5.47 24.06
N GLY A 334 -17.22 -5.19 22.77
CA GLY A 334 -18.36 -4.47 22.19
C GLY A 334 -18.35 -2.94 22.38
N TYR A 335 -17.28 -2.38 22.93
CA TYR A 335 -17.09 -0.94 23.09
C TYR A 335 -15.59 -0.61 23.16
N LEU A 336 -15.21 0.65 22.95
CA LEU A 336 -13.85 1.12 23.22
C LEU A 336 -13.75 1.68 24.64
N PRO A 337 -12.61 1.49 25.34
CA PRO A 337 -12.37 2.16 26.60
C PRO A 337 -12.42 3.68 26.37
N GLN A 338 -13.15 4.40 27.22
CA GLN A 338 -13.12 5.86 27.20
C GLN A 338 -11.67 6.28 27.46
N GLU A 339 -11.02 6.93 26.50
CA GLU A 339 -9.74 7.60 26.76
C GLU A 339 -9.99 8.63 27.84
N ASN A 340 -9.38 8.42 29.01
CA ASN A 340 -9.39 9.42 30.07
C ASN A 340 -8.69 10.66 29.53
N LYS A 341 -9.46 11.67 29.14
CA LYS A 341 -8.96 13.02 28.80
C LYS A 341 -8.13 13.66 29.90
N GLU A 342 -8.14 13.08 31.11
CA GLU A 342 -7.34 13.52 32.27
C GLU A 342 -5.82 13.43 32.05
N ASN A 343 -5.33 12.58 31.13
CA ASN A 343 -3.89 12.49 30.88
C ASN A 343 -3.36 13.59 29.93
N GLU A 344 -4.16 14.07 28.99
CA GLU A 344 -3.77 15.22 28.15
C GLU A 344 -3.82 16.54 28.90
N ASP A 345 -4.77 16.72 29.82
CA ASP A 345 -4.87 17.93 30.65
C ASP A 345 -3.80 17.96 31.74
N THR A 346 -3.39 16.80 32.26
CA THR A 346 -2.24 16.72 33.20
C THR A 346 -0.89 16.95 32.49
N GLU A 347 -0.72 16.55 31.24
CA GLU A 347 0.48 16.89 30.49
C GLU A 347 0.52 18.37 30.11
N LYS A 348 -0.60 18.99 29.73
CA LYS A 348 -0.71 20.43 29.47
C LYS A 348 -0.47 21.28 30.73
N LEU A 349 -1.05 20.88 31.87
CA LEU A 349 -0.82 21.53 33.17
C LEU A 349 0.65 21.41 33.63
N ASN A 350 1.31 20.31 33.37
CA ASN A 350 2.74 20.13 33.67
C ASN A 350 3.65 20.92 32.73
N GLU A 351 3.27 21.13 31.47
CA GLU A 351 3.99 21.99 30.52
C GLU A 351 3.83 23.48 30.84
N GLU A 352 2.65 23.94 31.27
CA GLU A 352 2.42 25.33 31.72
C GLU A 352 3.17 25.62 33.02
N ASN A 353 3.14 24.72 33.98
CA ASN A 353 3.88 24.86 35.24
C ASN A 353 5.40 24.83 35.06
N SER A 354 5.92 24.17 34.05
CA SER A 354 7.36 24.18 33.72
C SER A 354 7.79 25.46 33.01
N LYS A 355 6.91 26.11 32.24
CA LYS A 355 7.17 27.44 31.64
C LYS A 355 7.13 28.55 32.62
N ASP A 356 6.22 28.51 33.59
CA ASP A 356 6.15 29.51 34.68
C ASP A 356 7.34 29.44 35.66
N ASN A 357 7.89 28.25 35.89
CA ASN A 357 9.10 28.10 36.70
C ASN A 357 10.40 28.55 36.00
N GLN A 358 10.44 28.51 34.68
CA GLN A 358 11.58 29.06 33.93
C GLN A 358 11.54 30.59 33.86
N ASN A 359 10.35 31.20 33.75
CA ASN A 359 10.20 32.64 33.77
C ASN A 359 10.47 33.26 35.18
N LYS A 360 10.17 32.56 36.25
CA LYS A 360 10.50 32.99 37.63
C LYS A 360 11.99 32.86 37.97
N LYS A 361 12.74 31.98 37.27
CA LYS A 361 14.20 31.89 37.44
C LYS A 361 14.98 32.92 36.62
N SER A 362 14.45 33.39 35.49
CA SER A 362 15.08 34.44 34.69
C SER A 362 14.88 35.85 35.27
N SER A 363 13.75 36.10 35.96
CA SER A 363 13.48 37.39 36.60
C SER A 363 14.22 37.58 37.96
N LYS A 364 14.76 36.50 38.58
CA LYS A 364 15.58 36.60 39.79
C LYS A 364 17.08 36.77 39.51
N LYS A 365 17.54 36.68 38.26
CA LYS A 365 18.93 36.89 37.89
C LYS A 365 19.25 38.33 37.47
N ASN A 366 18.25 39.18 37.21
CA ASN A 366 18.42 40.55 36.77
C ASN A 366 18.29 41.60 37.90
N ASN A 367 18.27 41.18 39.19
CA ASN A 367 18.21 42.07 40.32
C ASN A 367 19.37 41.88 41.31
N LYS A 368 20.53 41.49 40.82
CA LYS A 368 21.79 41.55 41.53
C LYS A 368 22.90 41.92 40.57
N ASP A 369 23.00 43.20 40.32
CA ASP A 369 24.19 43.96 39.95
C ASP A 369 23.88 45.43 40.21
#